data_3caf648ab855f5f591386f24dbd6e74f
#
_entry.id   3caf648ab855f5f591386f24dbd6e74f
#
_cell.length_a   1.000
_cell.length_b   1.000
_cell.length_c   1.000
_cell.angle_alpha   90.00
_cell.angle_beta   90.00
_cell.angle_gamma   90.00
#
_symmetry.space_group_name_H-M   'P 1'
#
loop_
_entity.id
_entity.type
_entity.pdbx_description
1 polymer ?
#
loop_
_entity_poly.entity_id
_entity_poly.type
_entity_poly.pdbx_seq_one_letter_code
_entity_poly.pdbx_strand_id
1 'polypeptide(L)'
;YTIDNYYKEDDLGRSVLEMKYLAPGEKNPWELWKRQAKALASVEKTPELQDKWEAAFFEALKNFKFVPGGRIMHGAGREDITTTLNNCYVVGIKDDSIKSIYDCVIQEAMTYKYGGGCGHDLSVLRPGGDEILGTGGNSCGPVGFMNLFSENTNTIAQHGRRGANMQTLRVDHPDIEKFIEIKTGDVDMVKYSNISVLLTDDFMDAVQSDSDFDLHWGGKTYTTVKAKELWMKIIEHAHASAEPGLLFWDTMTDYHNAEYCSPLVSTNPCAEQPLPDGGCCNLGALNLERFVDQDGNFDFDGFKETTAIGARFLDNVIDYNLDRHALEEQKQNAMNDRRVGLGILGLGDMLVKMGIKYDSDEALETIGKIMEIHRNTAYETSVDLAKEKGQFPNFDWDGYSQSLFVKDLPKKLQTKIKNNGIRNCTLTTVAPTGSGAIVARVTSGVEPIFATSYQRKVKKNDSLGKEFDTFTVYHPVVKEMFGTDENLPEYVVTAHNVDPYFRVKMQGVVQKYIDSSISSTVNLAEETTVDTVADIYMTAYKADLKGITVYREGSREGILITDDKSSENKEQNSENAEMKTARNRPSITEGKTRRMRTGDGTLYVT
;
A
#
# COMPACT_ATOMS: atom_id res chain seq x y z
N TYR A 1 -30.61 -1.47 4.83
CA TYR A 1 -29.19 -1.10 5.03
C TYR A 1 -29.04 0.36 5.46
N THR A 2 -29.60 0.68 6.62
CA THR A 2 -29.28 1.95 7.25
C THR A 2 -27.85 1.90 7.80
N ILE A 3 -27.18 3.04 7.89
CA ILE A 3 -25.83 3.13 8.44
C ILE A 3 -25.77 2.60 9.88
N ASP A 4 -26.78 2.89 10.68
CA ASP A 4 -26.90 2.43 12.06
C ASP A 4 -27.07 0.91 12.16
N ASN A 5 -27.85 0.31 11.26
CA ASN A 5 -28.03 -1.15 11.23
C ASN A 5 -26.77 -1.89 10.80
N TYR A 6 -25.96 -1.30 9.91
CA TYR A 6 -24.73 -1.90 9.44
C TYR A 6 -23.60 -1.80 10.48
N TYR A 7 -23.38 -0.59 11.01
CA TYR A 7 -22.25 -0.35 11.92
C TYR A 7 -22.56 -0.61 13.39
N LYS A 8 -23.83 -0.56 13.77
CA LYS A 8 -24.23 -0.78 15.17
C LYS A 8 -23.44 0.13 16.13
N GLU A 9 -22.63 -0.47 16.99
CA GLU A 9 -21.79 0.23 17.98
C GLU A 9 -20.40 0.63 17.41
N ASP A 10 -20.13 0.31 16.15
CA ASP A 10 -18.85 0.61 15.49
C ASP A 10 -18.83 2.06 14.96
N ASP A 11 -18.62 3.00 15.86
CA ASP A 11 -18.54 4.42 15.49
C ASP A 11 -17.34 4.75 14.61
N LEU A 12 -16.25 4.00 14.72
CA LEU A 12 -15.06 4.23 13.89
C LEU A 12 -15.34 3.91 12.41
N GLY A 13 -15.89 2.73 12.13
CA GLY A 13 -16.27 2.33 10.78
C GLY A 13 -17.28 3.29 10.16
N ARG A 14 -18.30 3.65 10.92
CA ARG A 14 -19.29 4.65 10.51
C ARG A 14 -18.68 6.01 10.18
N SER A 15 -17.83 6.51 11.07
CA SER A 15 -17.18 7.81 10.91
C SER A 15 -16.28 7.86 9.69
N VAL A 16 -15.50 6.81 9.44
CA VAL A 16 -14.64 6.70 8.27
C VAL A 16 -15.47 6.66 6.99
N LEU A 17 -16.56 5.90 6.96
CA LEU A 17 -17.46 5.85 5.81
C LEU A 17 -18.03 7.24 5.49
N GLU A 18 -18.57 7.93 6.49
CA GLU A 18 -19.17 9.25 6.33
C GLU A 18 -18.16 10.30 5.88
N MET A 19 -16.98 10.33 6.48
CA MET A 19 -15.98 11.36 6.19
C MET A 19 -15.25 11.15 4.87
N LYS A 20 -15.01 9.90 4.47
CA LYS A 20 -14.10 9.61 3.34
C LYS A 20 -14.80 9.14 2.08
N TYR A 21 -15.93 8.45 2.18
CA TYR A 21 -16.47 7.67 1.07
C TYR A 21 -17.88 8.01 0.64
N LEU A 22 -18.73 8.48 1.53
CA LEU A 22 -20.06 8.91 1.12
C LEU A 22 -19.98 10.22 0.32
N ALA A 23 -20.67 10.25 -0.81
CA ALA A 23 -20.84 11.46 -1.59
C ALA A 23 -21.85 12.40 -0.92
N PRO A 24 -21.84 13.71 -1.24
CA PRO A 24 -22.86 14.63 -0.72
C PRO A 24 -24.28 14.11 -0.95
N GLY A 25 -25.06 14.04 0.12
CA GLY A 25 -26.43 13.53 0.10
C GLY A 25 -26.58 12.02 0.30
N GLU A 26 -25.51 11.26 0.23
CA GLU A 26 -25.52 9.83 0.55
C GLU A 26 -25.55 9.61 2.07
N LYS A 27 -26.30 8.59 2.52
CA LYS A 27 -26.56 8.36 3.95
C LYS A 27 -26.18 6.95 4.42
N ASN A 28 -25.94 6.01 3.51
CA ASN A 28 -25.70 4.62 3.87
C ASN A 28 -24.78 3.90 2.86
N PRO A 29 -24.24 2.72 3.24
CA PRO A 29 -23.37 1.95 2.36
C PRO A 29 -24.03 1.50 1.04
N TRP A 30 -25.34 1.26 1.06
CA TRP A 30 -26.09 0.84 -0.14
C TRP A 30 -25.96 1.85 -1.28
N GLU A 31 -26.08 3.14 -0.97
CA GLU A 31 -25.94 4.22 -1.94
C GLU A 31 -24.51 4.31 -2.51
N LEU A 32 -23.52 4.07 -1.66
CA LEU A 32 -22.10 3.96 -2.09
C LEU A 32 -21.91 2.81 -3.08
N TRP A 33 -22.42 1.62 -2.76
CA TRP A 33 -22.30 0.46 -3.65
C TRP A 33 -23.02 0.69 -4.97
N LYS A 34 -24.21 1.27 -4.96
CA LYS A 34 -24.96 1.61 -6.19
C LYS A 34 -24.22 2.61 -7.07
N ARG A 35 -23.66 3.66 -6.49
CA ARG A 35 -22.89 4.67 -7.21
C ARG A 35 -21.68 4.07 -7.91
N GLN A 36 -20.91 3.27 -7.21
CA GLN A 36 -19.74 2.58 -7.79
C GLN A 36 -20.14 1.61 -8.91
N ALA A 37 -21.12 0.77 -8.65
CA ALA A 37 -21.59 -0.22 -9.64
C ALA A 37 -22.02 0.45 -10.93
N LYS A 38 -22.81 1.51 -10.86
CA LYS A 38 -23.27 2.28 -12.02
C LYS A 38 -22.10 2.93 -12.78
N ALA A 39 -21.18 3.57 -12.05
CA ALA A 39 -20.04 4.26 -12.65
C ALA A 39 -19.16 3.30 -13.43
N LEU A 40 -18.77 2.17 -12.83
CA LEU A 40 -17.84 1.25 -13.45
C LEU A 40 -18.49 0.39 -14.56
N ALA A 41 -19.79 0.15 -14.48
CA ALA A 41 -20.53 -0.49 -15.58
C ALA A 41 -20.71 0.44 -16.80
N SER A 42 -20.62 1.75 -16.61
CA SER A 42 -20.83 2.74 -17.68
C SER A 42 -19.83 2.64 -18.83
N VAL A 43 -18.68 2.02 -18.63
CA VAL A 43 -17.66 1.81 -19.66
C VAL A 43 -17.94 0.60 -20.56
N GLU A 44 -18.93 -0.21 -20.24
CA GLU A 44 -19.36 -1.30 -21.12
C GLU A 44 -20.00 -0.77 -22.40
N LYS A 45 -19.83 -1.53 -23.51
CA LYS A 45 -20.10 -1.03 -24.86
C LYS A 45 -21.58 -0.78 -25.18
N THR A 46 -22.50 -1.54 -24.56
CA THR A 46 -23.92 -1.47 -24.89
C THR A 46 -24.76 -1.25 -23.64
N PRO A 47 -25.98 -0.67 -23.77
CA PRO A 47 -26.89 -0.53 -22.61
C PRO A 47 -27.19 -1.85 -21.91
N GLU A 48 -27.32 -2.94 -22.65
CA GLU A 48 -27.59 -4.28 -22.11
C GLU A 48 -26.40 -4.79 -21.28
N LEU A 49 -25.17 -4.59 -21.75
CA LEU A 49 -23.96 -4.94 -21.01
C LEU A 49 -23.78 -4.04 -19.78
N GLN A 50 -24.11 -2.75 -19.89
CA GLN A 50 -24.08 -1.82 -18.77
C GLN A 50 -25.03 -2.27 -17.65
N ASP A 51 -26.27 -2.62 -18.00
CA ASP A 51 -27.26 -3.10 -17.03
C ASP A 51 -26.82 -4.43 -16.39
N LYS A 52 -26.31 -5.35 -17.19
CA LYS A 52 -25.81 -6.65 -16.72
C LYS A 52 -24.67 -6.48 -15.70
N TRP A 53 -23.69 -5.66 -16.03
CA TRP A 53 -22.51 -5.50 -15.17
C TRP A 53 -22.75 -4.57 -14.00
N GLU A 54 -23.65 -3.60 -14.12
CA GLU A 54 -24.10 -2.82 -12.95
C GLU A 54 -24.70 -3.74 -11.89
N ALA A 55 -25.56 -4.67 -12.27
CA ALA A 55 -26.15 -5.64 -11.36
C ALA A 55 -25.10 -6.57 -10.75
N ALA A 56 -24.17 -7.09 -11.56
CA ALA A 56 -23.11 -7.98 -11.09
C ALA A 56 -22.14 -7.26 -10.14
N PHE A 57 -21.73 -6.04 -10.49
CA PHE A 57 -20.86 -5.22 -9.63
C PHE A 57 -21.52 -4.87 -8.32
N PHE A 58 -22.81 -4.51 -8.34
CA PHE A 58 -23.55 -4.25 -7.13
C PHE A 58 -23.60 -5.46 -6.19
N GLU A 59 -23.89 -6.65 -6.71
CA GLU A 59 -23.92 -7.88 -5.91
C GLU A 59 -22.53 -8.22 -5.32
N ALA A 60 -21.45 -7.92 -6.02
CA ALA A 60 -20.10 -8.10 -5.50
C ALA A 60 -19.76 -7.05 -4.40
N LEU A 61 -20.16 -5.80 -4.59
CA LEU A 61 -19.90 -4.70 -3.65
C LEU A 61 -20.76 -4.79 -2.39
N LYS A 62 -21.96 -5.36 -2.52
CA LYS A 62 -22.94 -5.46 -1.44
C LYS A 62 -22.34 -6.17 -0.22
N ASN A 63 -22.55 -5.61 0.95
CA ASN A 63 -22.00 -6.07 2.23
C ASN A 63 -20.45 -6.07 2.25
N PHE A 64 -19.81 -5.28 1.40
CA PHE A 64 -18.36 -5.26 1.29
C PHE A 64 -17.76 -6.65 1.05
N LYS A 65 -18.40 -7.47 0.24
CA LYS A 65 -17.81 -8.73 -0.25
C LYS A 65 -16.57 -8.48 -1.09
N PHE A 66 -16.67 -7.53 -2.01
CA PHE A 66 -15.56 -6.96 -2.74
C PHE A 66 -15.40 -5.50 -2.32
N VAL A 67 -14.20 -5.13 -1.89
CA VAL A 67 -13.89 -3.78 -1.39
C VAL A 67 -12.91 -3.12 -2.36
N PRO A 68 -13.34 -2.18 -3.19
CA PRO A 68 -12.45 -1.39 -4.03
C PRO A 68 -11.50 -0.54 -3.20
N GLY A 69 -10.39 -0.14 -3.80
CA GLY A 69 -9.45 0.79 -3.18
C GLY A 69 -10.14 2.10 -2.74
N GLY A 70 -9.58 2.76 -1.75
CA GLY A 70 -10.17 3.97 -1.19
C GLY A 70 -10.40 5.08 -2.21
N ARG A 71 -9.54 5.19 -3.22
CA ARG A 71 -9.71 6.16 -4.30
C ARG A 71 -10.91 5.87 -5.18
N ILE A 72 -11.20 4.61 -5.44
CA ILE A 72 -12.37 4.19 -6.19
C ILE A 72 -13.65 4.50 -5.40
N MET A 73 -13.71 4.10 -4.13
CA MET A 73 -14.85 4.39 -3.26
C MET A 73 -15.12 5.90 -3.14
N HIS A 74 -14.05 6.69 -3.05
CA HIS A 74 -14.15 8.14 -2.95
C HIS A 74 -14.61 8.81 -4.24
N GLY A 75 -14.06 8.39 -5.39
CA GLY A 75 -14.16 9.15 -6.64
C GLY A 75 -15.09 8.59 -7.71
N ALA A 76 -15.37 7.27 -7.70
CA ALA A 76 -16.17 6.66 -8.74
C ALA A 76 -17.61 7.17 -8.74
N GLY A 77 -18.07 7.67 -9.89
CA GLY A 77 -19.43 8.19 -10.06
C GLY A 77 -19.66 9.59 -9.49
N ARG A 78 -18.62 10.25 -8.99
CA ARG A 78 -18.69 11.65 -8.55
C ARG A 78 -18.40 12.60 -9.69
N GLU A 79 -19.32 13.51 -9.98
CA GLU A 79 -19.18 14.55 -11.01
C GLU A 79 -18.70 15.89 -10.45
N ASP A 80 -18.80 16.06 -9.13
CA ASP A 80 -18.46 17.28 -8.41
C ASP A 80 -16.94 17.43 -8.15
N ILE A 81 -16.16 16.36 -8.30
CA ILE A 81 -14.71 16.34 -8.12
C ILE A 81 -14.02 15.60 -9.26
N THR A 82 -12.77 15.98 -9.54
CA THR A 82 -11.90 15.27 -10.46
C THR A 82 -10.69 14.76 -9.68
N THR A 83 -10.69 13.47 -9.36
CA THR A 83 -9.58 12.77 -8.71
C THR A 83 -9.29 11.48 -9.45
N THR A 84 -8.04 11.01 -9.37
CA THR A 84 -7.72 9.69 -9.89
C THR A 84 -8.35 8.61 -9.02
N LEU A 85 -8.77 7.52 -9.65
CA LEU A 85 -9.21 6.31 -8.96
C LEU A 85 -8.05 5.37 -8.62
N ASN A 86 -6.83 5.70 -9.05
CA ASN A 86 -5.62 4.95 -8.76
C ASN A 86 -4.96 5.43 -7.47
N ASN A 87 -4.58 4.49 -6.62
CA ASN A 87 -3.84 4.78 -5.39
C ASN A 87 -2.34 4.93 -5.62
N CYS A 88 -1.79 4.19 -6.59
CA CYS A 88 -0.38 3.84 -6.68
C CYS A 88 0.25 4.37 -7.96
N TYR A 89 1.33 5.12 -7.81
CA TYR A 89 2.13 5.64 -8.91
C TYR A 89 3.62 5.54 -8.61
N VAL A 90 4.43 5.42 -9.66
CA VAL A 90 5.88 5.65 -9.61
C VAL A 90 6.23 6.71 -10.64
N VAL A 91 7.00 7.68 -10.21
CA VAL A 91 7.54 8.76 -11.06
C VAL A 91 9.05 8.62 -11.09
N GLY A 92 9.61 8.34 -12.25
CA GLY A 92 11.06 8.17 -12.40
C GLY A 92 11.80 9.51 -12.48
N ILE A 93 13.01 9.54 -11.94
CA ILE A 93 13.99 10.58 -12.24
C ILE A 93 14.68 10.17 -13.54
N LYS A 94 14.49 10.94 -14.62
CA LYS A 94 14.88 10.53 -15.99
C LYS A 94 16.40 10.41 -16.18
N ASP A 95 17.16 11.33 -15.58
CA ASP A 95 18.61 11.33 -15.62
C ASP A 95 19.21 12.03 -14.40
N ASP A 96 20.54 12.03 -14.30
CA ASP A 96 21.31 12.66 -13.23
C ASP A 96 21.49 14.16 -13.50
N SER A 97 20.38 14.91 -13.43
CA SER A 97 20.38 16.36 -13.63
C SER A 97 19.40 17.03 -12.67
N ILE A 98 19.68 18.30 -12.34
CA ILE A 98 18.77 19.12 -11.52
C ILE A 98 17.40 19.24 -12.20
N LYS A 99 17.38 19.43 -13.52
CA LYS A 99 16.12 19.52 -14.27
C LYS A 99 15.27 18.26 -14.08
N SER A 100 15.84 17.08 -14.25
CA SER A 100 15.12 15.82 -14.06
C SER A 100 14.68 15.58 -12.63
N ILE A 101 15.47 15.98 -11.64
CA ILE A 101 15.08 15.90 -10.22
C ILE A 101 13.85 16.78 -9.97
N TYR A 102 13.89 18.06 -10.39
CA TYR A 102 12.78 18.98 -10.17
C TYR A 102 11.56 18.67 -11.05
N ASP A 103 11.74 18.12 -12.25
CA ASP A 103 10.63 17.58 -13.04
C ASP A 103 9.92 16.46 -12.27
N CYS A 104 10.66 15.58 -11.61
CA CYS A 104 10.08 14.53 -10.75
C CYS A 104 9.32 15.15 -9.56
N VAL A 105 9.86 16.15 -8.89
CA VAL A 105 9.18 16.88 -7.80
C VAL A 105 7.84 17.45 -8.28
N ILE A 106 7.84 18.13 -9.44
CA ILE A 106 6.62 18.72 -10.03
C ILE A 106 5.61 17.62 -10.37
N GLN A 107 6.05 16.54 -11.00
CA GLN A 107 5.19 15.42 -11.39
C GLN A 107 4.58 14.72 -10.19
N GLU A 108 5.33 14.54 -9.11
CA GLU A 108 4.81 14.02 -7.85
C GLU A 108 3.78 14.99 -7.23
N ALA A 109 4.07 16.27 -7.20
CA ALA A 109 3.12 17.30 -6.71
C ALA A 109 1.80 17.26 -7.47
N MET A 110 1.85 17.17 -8.81
CA MET A 110 0.65 17.06 -9.64
C MET A 110 -0.12 15.77 -9.36
N THR A 111 0.57 14.66 -9.16
CA THR A 111 -0.04 13.37 -8.82
C THR A 111 -0.72 13.43 -7.45
N TYR A 112 -0.09 14.02 -6.45
CA TYR A 112 -0.69 14.25 -5.13
C TYR A 112 -1.96 15.09 -5.21
N LYS A 113 -1.94 16.15 -6.03
CA LYS A 113 -3.12 17.00 -6.25
C LYS A 113 -4.33 16.19 -6.72
N TYR A 114 -4.12 15.21 -7.59
CA TYR A 114 -5.19 14.33 -8.11
C TYR A 114 -5.52 13.15 -7.20
N GLY A 115 -4.78 12.94 -6.13
CA GLY A 115 -5.09 11.94 -5.11
C GLY A 115 -4.22 10.69 -5.09
N GLY A 116 -3.24 10.58 -5.97
CA GLY A 116 -2.32 9.43 -6.00
C GLY A 116 -1.17 9.55 -5.02
N GLY A 117 -0.69 8.41 -4.52
CA GLY A 117 0.58 8.30 -3.79
C GLY A 117 1.71 7.95 -4.76
N CYS A 118 2.92 8.42 -4.51
CA CYS A 118 4.06 8.26 -5.40
C CYS A 118 5.26 7.60 -4.74
N GLY A 119 6.02 6.86 -5.55
CA GLY A 119 7.39 6.47 -5.23
C GLY A 119 8.36 6.86 -6.33
N HIS A 120 9.62 7.00 -5.99
CA HIS A 120 10.72 7.21 -6.93
C HIS A 120 11.99 6.55 -6.43
N ASP A 121 12.92 6.31 -7.36
CA ASP A 121 14.23 5.76 -7.04
C ASP A 121 15.31 6.81 -7.24
N LEU A 122 16.22 6.90 -6.27
CA LEU A 122 17.30 7.88 -6.24
C LEU A 122 18.61 7.35 -6.85
N SER A 123 18.65 6.08 -7.26
CA SER A 123 19.89 5.38 -7.63
C SER A 123 20.55 5.92 -8.90
N VAL A 124 19.79 6.64 -9.73
CA VAL A 124 20.32 7.28 -10.95
C VAL A 124 21.21 8.49 -10.63
N LEU A 125 21.15 9.03 -9.42
CA LEU A 125 21.88 10.23 -9.03
C LEU A 125 23.30 9.92 -8.62
N ARG A 126 24.26 10.75 -9.08
CA ARG A 126 25.68 10.63 -8.73
C ARG A 126 25.90 10.73 -7.22
N PRO A 127 26.91 10.05 -6.68
CA PRO A 127 27.25 10.13 -5.26
C PRO A 127 27.60 11.54 -4.79
N GLY A 128 27.36 11.79 -3.50
CA GLY A 128 27.84 13.00 -2.84
C GLY A 128 29.35 13.14 -2.90
N GLY A 129 29.83 14.33 -3.13
CA GLY A 129 31.25 14.64 -3.28
C GLY A 129 31.78 14.52 -4.71
N ASP A 130 31.03 13.94 -5.63
CA ASP A 130 31.43 13.89 -7.04
C ASP A 130 31.49 15.28 -7.65
N GLU A 131 32.48 15.49 -8.54
CA GLU A 131 32.69 16.77 -9.21
C GLU A 131 31.57 17.10 -10.19
N ILE A 132 31.11 18.35 -10.18
CA ILE A 132 30.15 18.88 -11.14
C ILE A 132 30.91 19.59 -12.25
N LEU A 133 31.01 18.96 -13.43
CA LEU A 133 31.86 19.42 -14.53
C LEU A 133 31.40 20.74 -15.16
N GLY A 134 30.11 21.05 -15.15
CA GLY A 134 29.58 22.23 -15.85
C GLY A 134 29.79 23.53 -15.08
N THR A 135 29.34 23.56 -13.85
CA THR A 135 29.32 24.76 -13.00
C THR A 135 30.42 24.76 -11.94
N GLY A 136 31.12 23.67 -11.76
CA GLY A 136 32.10 23.46 -10.70
C GLY A 136 31.44 23.09 -9.36
N GLY A 137 32.25 22.77 -8.37
CA GLY A 137 31.80 22.31 -7.07
C GLY A 137 31.51 20.80 -7.03
N ASN A 138 30.92 20.34 -5.93
CA ASN A 138 30.68 18.94 -5.66
C ASN A 138 29.19 18.66 -5.49
N SER A 139 28.77 17.46 -5.91
CA SER A 139 27.40 16.97 -5.74
C SER A 139 27.04 16.78 -4.27
N CYS A 140 25.79 17.07 -3.90
CA CYS A 140 25.24 16.69 -2.60
C CYS A 140 24.78 15.22 -2.54
N GLY A 141 24.78 14.53 -3.68
CA GLY A 141 24.30 13.16 -3.80
C GLY A 141 22.79 13.00 -3.67
N PRO A 142 22.28 11.76 -3.79
CA PRO A 142 20.86 11.49 -3.69
C PRO A 142 20.27 11.89 -2.32
N VAL A 143 21.02 11.68 -1.25
CA VAL A 143 20.58 12.00 0.11
C VAL A 143 20.32 13.49 0.30
N GLY A 144 21.07 14.35 -0.38
CA GLY A 144 20.85 15.81 -0.34
C GLY A 144 19.51 16.27 -0.89
N PHE A 145 18.87 15.48 -1.76
CA PHE A 145 17.57 15.79 -2.34
C PHE A 145 16.38 15.15 -1.62
N MET A 146 16.62 14.26 -0.68
CA MET A 146 15.53 13.48 -0.04
C MET A 146 14.56 14.37 0.73
N ASN A 147 15.05 15.37 1.44
CA ASN A 147 14.17 16.26 2.20
C ASN A 147 13.31 17.14 1.29
N LEU A 148 13.79 17.51 0.11
CA LEU A 148 13.00 18.21 -0.90
C LEU A 148 11.77 17.40 -1.31
N PHE A 149 11.92 16.11 -1.59
CA PHE A 149 10.80 15.21 -1.92
C PHE A 149 9.85 15.03 -0.74
N SER A 150 10.38 14.90 0.46
CA SER A 150 9.59 14.76 1.68
C SER A 150 8.74 16.01 1.95
N GLU A 151 9.32 17.20 1.87
CA GLU A 151 8.59 18.46 2.08
C GLU A 151 7.57 18.74 0.96
N ASN A 152 7.86 18.35 -0.27
CA ASN A 152 6.88 18.38 -1.37
C ASN A 152 5.63 17.59 -1.02
N THR A 153 5.82 16.38 -0.48
CA THR A 153 4.73 15.50 -0.03
C THR A 153 3.90 16.14 1.09
N ASN A 154 4.55 16.79 2.05
CA ASN A 154 3.89 17.49 3.14
C ASN A 154 3.13 18.74 2.65
N THR A 155 3.69 19.46 1.70
CA THR A 155 3.15 20.74 1.20
C THR A 155 1.85 20.54 0.41
N ILE A 156 1.77 19.47 -0.39
CA ILE A 156 0.59 19.21 -1.22
C ILE A 156 -0.41 18.37 -0.41
N ALA A 157 -1.35 19.05 0.22
CA ALA A 157 -2.43 18.42 0.95
C ALA A 157 -3.62 18.13 0.02
N GLN A 158 -4.25 16.97 0.23
CA GLN A 158 -5.45 16.56 -0.50
C GLN A 158 -6.62 16.44 0.48
N HIS A 159 -7.58 17.34 0.43
CA HIS A 159 -8.79 17.27 1.25
C HIS A 159 -8.52 16.90 2.72
N GLY A 160 -7.49 17.51 3.33
CA GLY A 160 -7.03 17.21 4.69
C GLY A 160 -6.13 15.98 4.83
N ARG A 161 -5.79 15.30 3.72
CA ARG A 161 -4.79 14.21 3.69
C ARG A 161 -3.47 14.74 3.17
N ARG A 162 -2.37 14.30 3.78
CA ARG A 162 -1.02 14.50 3.24
C ARG A 162 -0.82 13.60 2.04
N GLY A 163 0.05 13.99 1.11
CA GLY A 163 0.58 13.08 0.12
C GLY A 163 1.29 11.90 0.78
N ALA A 164 1.51 10.84 0.03
CA ALA A 164 2.28 9.68 0.47
C ALA A 164 3.43 9.43 -0.51
N ASN A 165 4.62 9.17 0.00
CA ASN A 165 5.84 9.07 -0.80
C ASN A 165 6.73 7.90 -0.35
N MET A 166 7.34 7.22 -1.32
CA MET A 166 8.40 6.24 -1.12
C MET A 166 9.66 6.72 -1.82
N GLN A 167 10.79 6.70 -1.10
CA GLN A 167 12.11 6.96 -1.67
C GLN A 167 12.96 5.70 -1.53
N THR A 168 13.54 5.23 -2.61
CA THR A 168 14.37 4.04 -2.62
C THR A 168 15.79 4.33 -3.09
N LEU A 169 16.73 3.52 -2.63
CA LEU A 169 18.12 3.52 -3.09
C LEU A 169 18.64 2.08 -3.16
N ARG A 170 19.38 1.76 -4.23
CA ARG A 170 20.03 0.47 -4.37
C ARG A 170 21.13 0.29 -3.32
N VAL A 171 21.21 -0.90 -2.78
CA VAL A 171 22.23 -1.25 -1.77
C VAL A 171 23.66 -1.06 -2.26
N ASP A 172 23.90 -1.17 -3.56
CA ASP A 172 25.22 -1.00 -4.18
C ASP A 172 25.58 0.47 -4.51
N HIS A 173 24.72 1.42 -4.19
CA HIS A 173 25.03 2.85 -4.39
C HIS A 173 26.05 3.33 -3.34
N PRO A 174 27.04 4.16 -3.75
CA PRO A 174 28.07 4.67 -2.84
C PRO A 174 27.54 5.42 -1.60
N ASP A 175 26.36 6.04 -1.69
CA ASP A 175 25.74 6.79 -0.58
C ASP A 175 24.77 5.97 0.27
N ILE A 176 24.79 4.64 0.14
CA ILE A 176 23.80 3.79 0.83
C ILE A 176 23.86 3.93 2.36
N GLU A 177 25.02 4.09 2.96
CA GLU A 177 25.13 4.25 4.41
C GLU A 177 24.49 5.55 4.88
N LYS A 178 24.69 6.65 4.15
CA LYS A 178 24.04 7.94 4.42
C LYS A 178 22.51 7.85 4.29
N PHE A 179 22.04 7.11 3.29
CA PHE A 179 20.61 6.85 3.08
C PHE A 179 19.99 6.12 4.26
N ILE A 180 20.63 5.06 4.74
CA ILE A 180 20.16 4.26 5.88
C ILE A 180 20.07 5.12 7.14
N GLU A 181 20.99 6.04 7.34
CA GLU A 181 21.12 6.87 8.53
C GLU A 181 20.25 8.13 8.54
N ILE A 182 19.66 8.53 7.41
CA ILE A 182 19.07 9.86 7.24
C ILE A 182 18.01 10.22 8.29
N LYS A 183 17.26 9.25 8.78
CA LYS A 183 16.19 9.47 9.77
C LYS A 183 16.63 9.31 11.21
N THR A 184 17.86 8.90 11.48
CA THR A 184 18.34 8.63 12.85
C THR A 184 19.03 9.81 13.53
N GLY A 185 19.57 10.75 12.76
CA GLY A 185 20.31 11.90 13.31
C GLY A 185 19.39 13.07 13.68
N ASP A 186 18.54 13.49 12.76
CA ASP A 186 17.55 14.54 12.94
C ASP A 186 16.17 13.98 12.64
N VAL A 187 15.32 13.94 13.66
CA VAL A 187 13.95 13.39 13.58
C VAL A 187 13.07 14.09 12.56
N ASP A 188 13.38 15.32 12.21
CA ASP A 188 12.59 16.12 11.30
C ASP A 188 13.02 15.96 9.83
N MET A 189 14.14 15.26 9.59
CA MET A 189 14.60 14.99 8.23
C MET A 189 13.79 13.86 7.58
N VAL A 190 13.35 14.10 6.35
CA VAL A 190 12.63 13.12 5.50
C VAL A 190 11.40 12.52 6.19
N LYS A 191 10.73 13.31 7.02
CA LYS A 191 9.64 12.89 7.89
C LYS A 191 8.41 12.36 7.12
N TYR A 192 8.18 12.87 5.91
CA TYR A 192 6.97 12.61 5.14
C TYR A 192 7.15 11.61 4.01
N SER A 193 8.30 10.95 3.96
CA SER A 193 8.59 9.86 3.03
C SER A 193 8.90 8.58 3.77
N ASN A 194 8.41 7.46 3.25
CA ASN A 194 8.92 6.15 3.58
C ASN A 194 10.23 5.91 2.83
N ILE A 195 11.17 5.22 3.43
CA ILE A 195 12.42 4.86 2.78
C ILE A 195 12.61 3.35 2.76
N SER A 196 13.13 2.83 1.65
CA SER A 196 13.45 1.40 1.50
C SER A 196 14.72 1.21 0.71
N VAL A 197 15.47 0.17 1.07
CA VAL A 197 16.67 -0.26 0.36
C VAL A 197 16.31 -1.32 -0.66
N LEU A 198 16.79 -1.15 -1.89
CA LEU A 198 16.70 -2.17 -2.94
C LEU A 198 17.85 -3.16 -2.78
N LEU A 199 17.54 -4.35 -2.29
CA LEU A 199 18.53 -5.41 -2.07
C LEU A 199 18.65 -6.28 -3.31
N THR A 200 19.90 -6.54 -3.73
CA THR A 200 20.20 -7.42 -4.85
C THR A 200 20.58 -8.82 -4.38
N ASP A 201 20.41 -9.83 -5.23
CA ASP A 201 20.86 -11.19 -4.95
C ASP A 201 22.38 -11.25 -4.71
N ASP A 202 23.17 -10.50 -5.48
CA ASP A 202 24.62 -10.39 -5.28
C ASP A 202 24.97 -9.91 -3.86
N PHE A 203 24.24 -8.93 -3.35
CA PHE A 203 24.42 -8.48 -1.97
C PHE A 203 24.03 -9.55 -0.95
N MET A 204 22.90 -10.21 -1.15
CA MET A 204 22.43 -11.25 -0.24
C MET A 204 23.40 -12.46 -0.24
N ASP A 205 23.93 -12.84 -1.38
CA ASP A 205 24.97 -13.87 -1.49
C ASP A 205 26.26 -13.46 -0.76
N ALA A 206 26.68 -12.22 -0.90
CA ALA A 206 27.84 -11.68 -0.20
C ALA A 206 27.63 -11.65 1.32
N VAL A 207 26.42 -11.33 1.80
CA VAL A 207 26.06 -11.41 3.24
C VAL A 207 26.20 -12.84 3.75
N GLN A 208 25.64 -13.81 3.03
CA GLN A 208 25.65 -15.22 3.45
C GLN A 208 27.05 -15.82 3.41
N SER A 209 27.89 -15.43 2.46
CA SER A 209 29.29 -15.90 2.34
C SER A 209 30.30 -15.07 3.13
N ASP A 210 29.84 -14.04 3.85
CA ASP A 210 30.69 -13.10 4.61
C ASP A 210 31.78 -12.48 3.72
N SER A 211 31.39 -12.04 2.52
CA SER A 211 32.30 -11.50 1.50
C SER A 211 32.31 -9.98 1.48
N ASP A 212 33.29 -9.43 0.78
CA ASP A 212 33.33 -8.02 0.43
C ASP A 212 32.27 -7.70 -0.64
N PHE A 213 31.84 -6.45 -0.66
CA PHE A 213 30.81 -5.95 -1.57
C PHE A 213 31.19 -4.56 -2.10
N ASP A 214 31.21 -4.39 -3.40
CA ASP A 214 31.58 -3.13 -4.03
C ASP A 214 30.40 -2.18 -4.11
N LEU A 215 30.62 -0.93 -3.72
CA LEU A 215 29.68 0.17 -3.94
C LEU A 215 30.13 0.93 -5.19
N HIS A 216 29.25 1.01 -6.18
CA HIS A 216 29.58 1.55 -7.50
C HIS A 216 28.47 2.43 -8.06
N TRP A 217 28.86 3.31 -8.97
CA TRP A 217 27.96 4.14 -9.74
C TRP A 217 28.63 4.57 -11.04
N GLY A 218 27.86 4.61 -12.13
CA GLY A 218 28.37 5.06 -13.42
C GLY A 218 29.56 4.26 -13.96
N GLY A 219 29.63 2.97 -13.65
CA GLY A 219 30.71 2.08 -14.06
C GLY A 219 31.99 2.21 -13.24
N LYS A 220 31.98 3.00 -12.17
CA LYS A 220 33.14 3.20 -11.27
C LYS A 220 32.84 2.60 -9.89
N THR A 221 33.78 1.84 -9.33
CA THR A 221 33.77 1.40 -7.94
C THR A 221 34.33 2.51 -7.05
N TYR A 222 33.52 2.98 -6.09
CA TYR A 222 33.90 4.07 -5.17
C TYR A 222 34.55 3.55 -3.90
N THR A 223 34.02 2.45 -3.38
CA THR A 223 34.54 1.82 -2.17
C THR A 223 34.09 0.37 -2.09
N THR A 224 34.75 -0.39 -1.25
CA THR A 224 34.42 -1.78 -0.96
C THR A 224 34.12 -1.89 0.52
N VAL A 225 32.99 -2.49 0.87
CA VAL A 225 32.54 -2.69 2.24
C VAL A 225 32.40 -4.19 2.53
N LYS A 226 32.36 -4.56 3.79
CA LYS A 226 31.96 -5.90 4.19
C LYS A 226 30.43 -6.02 4.12
N ALA A 227 29.93 -6.92 3.29
CA ALA A 227 28.49 -7.08 3.08
C ALA A 227 27.74 -7.31 4.39
N LYS A 228 28.29 -8.15 5.27
CA LYS A 228 27.66 -8.47 6.56
C LYS A 228 27.60 -7.26 7.50
N GLU A 229 28.60 -6.38 7.49
CA GLU A 229 28.58 -5.14 8.27
C GLU A 229 27.50 -4.18 7.77
N LEU A 230 27.39 -4.02 6.44
CA LEU A 230 26.35 -3.21 5.83
C LEU A 230 24.94 -3.77 6.12
N TRP A 231 24.79 -5.10 6.02
CA TRP A 231 23.57 -5.80 6.39
C TRP A 231 23.15 -5.53 7.84
N MET A 232 24.09 -5.69 8.78
CA MET A 232 23.81 -5.44 10.20
C MET A 232 23.46 -3.97 10.47
N LYS A 233 24.06 -3.04 9.73
CA LYS A 233 23.72 -1.62 9.82
C LYS A 233 22.26 -1.35 9.40
N ILE A 234 21.83 -1.95 8.29
CA ILE A 234 20.42 -1.89 7.86
C ILE A 234 19.50 -2.43 8.96
N ILE A 235 19.85 -3.59 9.51
CA ILE A 235 19.07 -4.28 10.53
C ILE A 235 18.99 -3.47 11.84
N GLU A 236 20.09 -2.89 12.29
CA GLU A 236 20.13 -2.05 13.49
C GLU A 236 19.21 -0.84 13.37
N HIS A 237 19.18 -0.19 12.19
CA HIS A 237 18.28 0.94 11.95
C HIS A 237 16.81 0.49 11.88
N ALA A 238 16.51 -0.62 11.24
CA ALA A 238 15.16 -1.18 11.20
C ALA A 238 14.66 -1.59 12.58
N HIS A 239 15.52 -2.17 13.41
CA HIS A 239 15.22 -2.51 14.80
C HIS A 239 14.91 -1.25 15.64
N ALA A 240 15.67 -0.18 15.44
CA ALA A 240 15.53 1.05 16.22
C ALA A 240 14.35 1.93 15.79
N SER A 241 14.00 1.95 14.50
CA SER A 241 13.06 2.92 13.94
C SER A 241 12.05 2.37 12.93
N ALA A 242 12.03 1.06 12.70
CA ALA A 242 11.23 0.40 11.67
C ALA A 242 11.61 0.75 10.21
N GLU A 243 12.58 1.61 10.00
CA GLU A 243 13.09 2.00 8.67
C GLU A 243 14.62 1.86 8.60
N PRO A 244 15.17 1.56 7.41
CA PRO A 244 14.50 1.39 6.13
C PRO A 244 13.75 0.06 6.01
N GLY A 245 12.73 0.05 5.14
CA GLY A 245 12.13 -1.19 4.66
C GLY A 245 13.08 -1.92 3.71
N LEU A 246 12.86 -3.21 3.49
CA LEU A 246 13.64 -4.02 2.57
C LEU A 246 12.78 -4.43 1.37
N LEU A 247 13.31 -4.19 0.18
CA LEU A 247 12.74 -4.63 -1.09
C LEU A 247 13.75 -5.56 -1.77
N PHE A 248 13.37 -6.82 -1.94
CA PHE A 248 14.21 -7.82 -2.61
C PHE A 248 14.07 -7.63 -4.12
N TRP A 249 14.92 -6.78 -4.67
CA TRP A 249 14.73 -6.20 -5.98
C TRP A 249 14.83 -7.21 -7.12
N ASP A 250 15.79 -8.12 -7.06
CA ASP A 250 15.90 -9.17 -8.10
C ASP A 250 14.72 -10.13 -8.06
N THR A 251 14.19 -10.45 -6.89
CA THR A 251 12.95 -11.20 -6.75
C THR A 251 11.77 -10.45 -7.37
N MET A 252 11.68 -9.14 -7.13
CA MET A 252 10.64 -8.30 -7.73
C MET A 252 10.70 -8.31 -9.25
N THR A 253 11.90 -8.15 -9.83
CA THR A 253 12.06 -8.10 -11.30
C THR A 253 11.91 -9.47 -11.94
N ASP A 254 12.41 -10.53 -11.32
CA ASP A 254 12.30 -11.90 -11.84
C ASP A 254 10.84 -12.40 -11.90
N TYR A 255 10.01 -11.97 -10.97
CA TYR A 255 8.58 -12.30 -10.91
C TYR A 255 7.68 -11.22 -11.51
N HIS A 256 8.24 -10.24 -12.21
CA HIS A 256 7.46 -9.19 -12.88
C HIS A 256 7.12 -9.59 -14.32
N ASN A 257 5.83 -9.60 -14.63
CA ASN A 257 5.32 -10.11 -15.91
C ASN A 257 5.64 -9.19 -17.09
N ALA A 258 5.78 -7.90 -16.86
CA ALA A 258 6.00 -6.89 -17.89
C ALA A 258 7.41 -6.30 -17.87
N GLU A 259 8.39 -6.96 -17.26
CA GLU A 259 9.77 -6.46 -17.16
C GLU A 259 10.41 -6.24 -18.54
N TYR A 260 10.04 -7.05 -19.52
CA TYR A 260 10.55 -6.96 -20.90
C TYR A 260 10.16 -5.66 -21.63
N CYS A 261 9.04 -5.03 -21.24
CA CYS A 261 8.50 -3.83 -21.92
C CYS A 261 8.35 -2.62 -21.00
N SER A 262 8.21 -2.84 -19.70
CA SER A 262 8.00 -1.80 -18.68
C SER A 262 8.80 -2.15 -17.43
N PRO A 263 10.14 -2.02 -17.47
CA PRO A 263 10.99 -2.42 -16.35
C PRO A 263 10.67 -1.62 -15.08
N LEU A 264 10.72 -2.31 -13.95
CA LEU A 264 10.45 -1.73 -12.64
C LEU A 264 11.48 -0.68 -12.26
N VAL A 265 11.02 0.40 -11.61
CA VAL A 265 11.86 1.50 -11.14
C VAL A 265 11.83 1.62 -9.61
N SER A 266 10.67 1.56 -9.00
CA SER A 266 10.48 1.67 -7.56
C SER A 266 9.13 1.05 -7.16
N THR A 267 8.63 1.41 -6.00
CA THR A 267 7.30 1.01 -5.54
C THR A 267 6.47 2.22 -5.16
N ASN A 268 5.16 2.01 -5.02
CA ASN A 268 4.27 2.96 -4.36
C ASN A 268 4.62 3.11 -2.86
N PRO A 269 4.01 4.05 -2.12
CA PRO A 269 4.37 4.31 -0.73
C PRO A 269 4.30 3.12 0.22
N CYS A 270 3.36 2.22 0.02
CA CYS A 270 3.16 1.05 0.89
C CYS A 270 3.86 -0.23 0.39
N ALA A 271 4.58 -0.14 -0.71
CA ALA A 271 5.44 -1.19 -1.28
C ALA A 271 4.71 -2.44 -1.85
N GLU A 272 3.38 -2.45 -1.92
CA GLU A 272 2.64 -3.57 -2.54
C GLU A 272 2.66 -3.53 -4.07
N GLN A 273 2.98 -2.37 -4.67
CA GLN A 273 3.01 -2.19 -6.11
C GLN A 273 4.38 -1.75 -6.61
N PRO A 274 5.23 -2.71 -7.02
CA PRO A 274 6.39 -2.40 -7.85
C PRO A 274 5.90 -1.91 -9.22
N LEU A 275 6.43 -0.78 -9.68
CA LEU A 275 5.94 -0.09 -10.87
C LEU A 275 7.08 0.42 -11.73
N PRO A 276 6.88 0.50 -13.06
CA PRO A 276 7.79 1.19 -13.97
C PRO A 276 7.65 2.70 -13.84
N ASP A 277 8.52 3.43 -14.53
CA ASP A 277 8.41 4.88 -14.66
C ASP A 277 7.09 5.26 -15.35
N GLY A 278 6.34 6.15 -14.71
CA GLY A 278 4.99 6.51 -15.12
C GLY A 278 3.95 5.44 -14.81
N GLY A 279 4.34 4.36 -14.18
CA GLY A 279 3.46 3.24 -13.84
C GLY A 279 2.42 3.60 -12.81
N CYS A 280 1.28 2.95 -12.91
CA CYS A 280 0.15 3.13 -12.00
C CYS A 280 -0.66 1.86 -11.83
N CYS A 281 -1.42 1.79 -10.74
CA CYS A 281 -2.29 0.66 -10.44
C CYS A 281 -3.52 1.10 -9.66
N ASN A 282 -4.66 0.52 -9.99
CA ASN A 282 -5.85 0.60 -9.17
C ASN A 282 -6.03 -0.70 -8.36
N LEU A 283 -6.69 -0.61 -7.24
CA LEU A 283 -6.73 -1.67 -6.23
C LEU A 283 -8.14 -2.09 -5.89
N GLY A 284 -8.27 -3.33 -5.46
CA GLY A 284 -9.47 -3.88 -4.84
C GLY A 284 -9.14 -5.17 -4.11
N ALA A 285 -10.04 -5.62 -3.25
CA ALA A 285 -9.79 -6.79 -2.43
C ALA A 285 -11.07 -7.60 -2.17
N LEU A 286 -10.94 -8.93 -2.15
CA LEU A 286 -12.00 -9.85 -1.73
C LEU A 286 -12.00 -9.94 -0.21
N ASN A 287 -13.15 -9.74 0.41
CA ASN A 287 -13.31 -9.86 1.85
C ASN A 287 -13.57 -11.31 2.24
N LEU A 288 -12.52 -11.99 2.63
CA LEU A 288 -12.56 -13.43 2.91
C LEU A 288 -13.57 -13.79 4.00
N GLU A 289 -13.78 -12.92 4.98
CA GLU A 289 -14.75 -13.14 6.06
C GLU A 289 -16.18 -13.32 5.52
N ARG A 290 -16.55 -12.63 4.44
CA ARG A 290 -17.89 -12.66 3.83
C ARG A 290 -18.20 -13.96 3.08
N PHE A 291 -17.23 -14.87 2.94
CA PHE A 291 -17.38 -16.15 2.27
C PHE A 291 -17.44 -17.34 3.24
N VAL A 292 -17.44 -17.07 4.55
CA VAL A 292 -17.60 -18.12 5.59
C VAL A 292 -19.04 -18.13 6.05
N ASP A 293 -19.68 -19.30 5.99
CA ASP A 293 -21.03 -19.52 6.47
C ASP A 293 -21.13 -19.67 7.99
N GLN A 294 -22.33 -19.85 8.52
CA GLN A 294 -22.59 -20.00 9.96
C GLN A 294 -21.98 -21.29 10.55
N ASP A 295 -21.74 -22.29 9.70
CA ASP A 295 -21.14 -23.56 10.10
C ASP A 295 -19.60 -23.55 10.00
N GLY A 296 -19.02 -22.42 9.62
CA GLY A 296 -17.57 -22.28 9.48
C GLY A 296 -17.01 -22.82 8.16
N ASN A 297 -17.84 -23.02 7.15
CA ASN A 297 -17.43 -23.49 5.83
C ASN A 297 -17.17 -22.31 4.88
N PHE A 298 -16.10 -22.43 4.11
CA PHE A 298 -15.75 -21.42 3.10
C PHE A 298 -16.47 -21.71 1.77
N ASP A 299 -17.14 -20.68 1.23
CA ASP A 299 -17.84 -20.74 -0.06
C ASP A 299 -16.86 -20.52 -1.21
N PHE A 300 -16.22 -21.58 -1.68
CA PHE A 300 -15.24 -21.50 -2.77
C PHE A 300 -15.86 -21.09 -4.11
N ASP A 301 -17.07 -21.53 -4.42
CA ASP A 301 -17.74 -21.18 -5.67
C ASP A 301 -18.13 -19.69 -5.70
N GLY A 302 -18.70 -19.18 -4.62
CA GLY A 302 -19.02 -17.76 -4.47
C GLY A 302 -17.77 -16.89 -4.49
N PHE A 303 -16.69 -17.34 -3.88
CA PHE A 303 -15.40 -16.64 -3.90
C PHE A 303 -14.83 -16.56 -5.33
N LYS A 304 -14.84 -17.66 -6.06
CA LYS A 304 -14.38 -17.71 -7.45
C LYS A 304 -15.21 -16.78 -8.34
N GLU A 305 -16.53 -16.81 -8.22
CA GLU A 305 -17.42 -15.93 -8.99
C GLU A 305 -17.14 -14.45 -8.67
N THR A 306 -17.04 -14.09 -7.40
CA THR A 306 -16.79 -12.71 -6.97
C THR A 306 -15.38 -12.24 -7.38
N THR A 307 -14.39 -13.13 -7.35
CA THR A 307 -13.03 -12.83 -7.86
C THR A 307 -13.06 -12.46 -9.34
N ALA A 308 -13.78 -13.21 -10.16
CA ALA A 308 -13.93 -12.92 -11.59
C ALA A 308 -14.61 -11.55 -11.82
N ILE A 309 -15.65 -11.26 -11.07
CA ILE A 309 -16.35 -9.96 -11.13
C ILE A 309 -15.42 -8.82 -10.71
N GLY A 310 -14.65 -9.02 -9.64
CA GLY A 310 -13.68 -8.05 -9.16
C GLY A 310 -12.58 -7.74 -10.19
N ALA A 311 -12.06 -8.74 -10.87
CA ALA A 311 -11.08 -8.55 -11.94
C ALA A 311 -11.64 -7.70 -13.08
N ARG A 312 -12.85 -7.98 -13.53
CA ARG A 312 -13.52 -7.15 -14.55
C ARG A 312 -13.79 -5.72 -14.06
N PHE A 313 -14.23 -5.57 -12.82
CA PHE A 313 -14.45 -4.26 -12.21
C PHE A 313 -13.17 -3.41 -12.26
N LEU A 314 -12.03 -3.97 -11.86
CA LEU A 314 -10.75 -3.26 -11.86
C LEU A 314 -10.25 -2.95 -13.28
N ASP A 315 -10.48 -3.84 -14.25
CA ASP A 315 -10.20 -3.53 -15.67
C ASP A 315 -11.05 -2.35 -16.15
N ASN A 316 -12.31 -2.30 -15.78
CA ASN A 316 -13.20 -1.17 -16.11
C ASN A 316 -12.74 0.14 -15.44
N VAL A 317 -12.15 0.09 -14.28
CA VAL A 317 -11.57 1.27 -13.61
C VAL A 317 -10.51 1.92 -14.49
N ILE A 318 -9.70 1.15 -15.20
CA ILE A 318 -8.67 1.70 -16.10
C ILE A 318 -9.30 2.62 -17.14
N ASP A 319 -10.33 2.15 -17.82
CA ASP A 319 -11.00 2.92 -18.88
C ASP A 319 -11.78 4.13 -18.31
N TYR A 320 -12.46 3.94 -17.19
CA TYR A 320 -13.17 5.02 -16.50
C TYR A 320 -12.22 6.15 -16.07
N ASN A 321 -10.99 5.80 -15.66
CA ASN A 321 -10.02 6.72 -15.09
C ASN A 321 -9.11 7.43 -16.10
N LEU A 322 -9.20 7.14 -17.39
CA LEU A 322 -8.22 7.61 -18.40
C LEU A 322 -8.01 9.14 -18.40
N ASP A 323 -9.06 9.91 -18.20
CA ASP A 323 -8.99 11.38 -18.19
C ASP A 323 -8.81 11.97 -16.76
N ARG A 324 -8.51 11.12 -15.78
CA ARG A 324 -8.33 11.49 -14.36
C ARG A 324 -6.90 11.37 -13.86
N HIS A 325 -5.96 11.02 -14.74
CA HIS A 325 -4.53 11.05 -14.43
C HIS A 325 -3.98 12.46 -14.49
N ALA A 326 -3.07 12.78 -13.57
CA ALA A 326 -2.39 14.08 -13.55
C ALA A 326 -1.46 14.30 -14.76
N LEU A 327 -0.89 13.21 -15.30
CA LEU A 327 0.13 13.25 -16.34
C LEU A 327 -0.24 12.34 -17.51
N GLU A 328 0.05 12.81 -18.73
CA GLU A 328 -0.17 12.02 -19.94
C GLU A 328 0.61 10.70 -19.94
N GLU A 329 1.83 10.70 -19.42
CA GLU A 329 2.64 9.49 -19.29
C GLU A 329 1.95 8.41 -18.44
N GLN A 330 1.27 8.80 -17.37
CA GLN A 330 0.51 7.89 -16.50
C GLN A 330 -0.68 7.29 -17.26
N LYS A 331 -1.40 8.10 -18.00
CA LYS A 331 -2.50 7.66 -18.87
C LYS A 331 -2.03 6.64 -19.91
N GLN A 332 -0.93 6.93 -20.60
CA GLN A 332 -0.36 6.03 -21.61
C GLN A 332 0.09 4.70 -21.00
N ASN A 333 0.75 4.74 -19.82
CA ASN A 333 1.14 3.52 -19.14
C ASN A 333 -0.08 2.69 -18.71
N ALA A 334 -1.11 3.33 -18.17
CA ALA A 334 -2.36 2.67 -17.78
C ALA A 334 -3.00 1.95 -18.97
N MET A 335 -3.03 2.58 -20.15
CA MET A 335 -3.60 2.01 -21.38
C MET A 335 -2.75 0.86 -21.93
N ASN A 336 -1.44 0.99 -21.90
CA ASN A 336 -0.52 0.07 -22.57
C ASN A 336 -0.21 -1.19 -21.76
N ASP A 337 -0.17 -1.09 -20.44
CA ASP A 337 0.12 -2.22 -19.53
C ASP A 337 -1.15 -2.77 -18.88
N ARG A 338 -2.17 -1.96 -18.70
CA ARG A 338 -3.46 -2.31 -18.07
C ARG A 338 -3.30 -3.05 -16.74
N ARG A 339 -2.48 -2.51 -15.87
CA ARG A 339 -2.13 -3.09 -14.57
C ARG A 339 -3.26 -2.88 -13.57
N VAL A 340 -3.67 -3.95 -12.90
CA VAL A 340 -4.63 -3.92 -11.79
C VAL A 340 -4.07 -4.69 -10.59
N GLY A 341 -4.61 -4.43 -9.40
CA GLY A 341 -4.21 -5.10 -8.17
C GLY A 341 -5.39 -5.60 -7.37
N LEU A 342 -5.73 -6.87 -7.59
CA LEU A 342 -6.78 -7.57 -6.85
C LEU A 342 -6.16 -8.39 -5.73
N GLY A 343 -6.55 -8.12 -4.50
CA GLY A 343 -6.03 -8.80 -3.32
C GLY A 343 -7.12 -9.32 -2.40
N ILE A 344 -6.78 -9.40 -1.14
CA ILE A 344 -7.64 -9.92 -0.08
C ILE A 344 -7.63 -9.00 1.14
N LEU A 345 -8.67 -9.08 1.95
CA LEU A 345 -8.73 -8.59 3.31
C LEU A 345 -9.60 -9.53 4.15
N GLY A 346 -9.63 -9.32 5.46
CA GLY A 346 -10.45 -10.15 6.34
C GLY A 346 -9.91 -11.55 6.60
N LEU A 347 -8.63 -11.80 6.37
CA LEU A 347 -8.01 -13.11 6.57
C LEU A 347 -8.09 -13.57 8.04
N GLY A 348 -7.74 -12.67 8.97
CA GLY A 348 -7.81 -12.98 10.39
C GLY A 348 -9.22 -13.30 10.86
N ASP A 349 -10.20 -12.55 10.38
CA ASP A 349 -11.64 -12.78 10.68
C ASP A 349 -12.14 -14.09 10.09
N MET A 350 -11.76 -14.39 8.86
CA MET A 350 -12.09 -15.65 8.21
C MET A 350 -11.61 -16.85 9.04
N LEU A 351 -10.36 -16.83 9.48
CA LEU A 351 -9.79 -17.92 10.26
C LEU A 351 -10.50 -18.09 11.60
N VAL A 352 -10.86 -17.01 12.28
CA VAL A 352 -11.66 -17.09 13.51
C VAL A 352 -13.02 -17.74 13.25
N LYS A 353 -13.72 -17.33 12.18
CA LYS A 353 -15.01 -17.93 11.81
C LYS A 353 -14.91 -19.41 11.44
N MET A 354 -13.81 -19.82 10.85
CA MET A 354 -13.56 -21.23 10.51
C MET A 354 -13.04 -22.04 11.69
N GLY A 355 -12.75 -21.41 12.84
CA GLY A 355 -12.17 -22.08 14.00
C GLY A 355 -10.73 -22.52 13.81
N ILE A 356 -9.96 -21.80 12.97
CA ILE A 356 -8.58 -22.12 12.60
C ILE A 356 -7.65 -21.11 13.26
N LYS A 357 -6.65 -21.59 13.98
CA LYS A 357 -5.62 -20.74 14.57
C LYS A 357 -4.73 -20.17 13.47
N TYR A 358 -4.49 -18.83 13.49
CA TYR A 358 -3.69 -18.14 12.49
C TYR A 358 -2.29 -18.76 12.31
N ASP A 359 -1.61 -19.07 13.41
CA ASP A 359 -0.27 -19.67 13.44
C ASP A 359 -0.34 -21.22 13.49
N SER A 360 -1.04 -21.80 12.53
CA SER A 360 -1.16 -23.25 12.36
C SER A 360 -0.89 -23.68 10.92
N ASP A 361 -0.48 -24.93 10.73
CA ASP A 361 -0.31 -25.51 9.40
C ASP A 361 -1.63 -25.56 8.63
N GLU A 362 -2.74 -25.80 9.32
CA GLU A 362 -4.09 -25.76 8.73
C GLU A 362 -4.42 -24.39 8.14
N ALA A 363 -4.01 -23.29 8.80
CA ALA A 363 -4.19 -21.94 8.28
C ALA A 363 -3.38 -21.73 6.99
N LEU A 364 -2.13 -22.17 6.94
CA LEU A 364 -1.30 -22.09 5.73
C LEU A 364 -1.90 -22.88 4.57
N GLU A 365 -2.39 -24.08 4.82
CA GLU A 365 -3.03 -24.94 3.81
C GLU A 365 -4.32 -24.29 3.29
N THR A 366 -5.16 -23.79 4.18
CA THR A 366 -6.43 -23.14 3.84
C THR A 366 -6.21 -21.90 3.00
N ILE A 367 -5.31 -21.01 3.41
CA ILE A 367 -5.04 -19.78 2.66
C ILE A 367 -4.35 -20.08 1.34
N GLY A 368 -3.47 -21.08 1.29
CA GLY A 368 -2.83 -21.51 0.05
C GLY A 368 -3.85 -21.95 -1.00
N LYS A 369 -4.84 -22.71 -0.60
CA LYS A 369 -5.94 -23.16 -1.48
C LYS A 369 -6.79 -21.98 -1.98
N ILE A 370 -7.14 -21.06 -1.09
CA ILE A 370 -7.93 -19.87 -1.43
C ILE A 370 -7.15 -18.99 -2.42
N MET A 371 -5.87 -18.74 -2.16
CA MET A 371 -5.04 -17.88 -3.00
C MET A 371 -4.74 -18.49 -4.36
N GLU A 372 -4.64 -19.80 -4.47
CA GLU A 372 -4.50 -20.48 -5.76
C GLU A 372 -5.75 -20.28 -6.63
N ILE A 373 -6.93 -20.40 -6.05
CA ILE A 373 -8.20 -20.12 -6.72
C ILE A 373 -8.27 -18.65 -7.13
N HIS A 374 -7.89 -17.76 -6.25
CA HIS A 374 -7.84 -16.30 -6.51
C HIS A 374 -6.96 -15.97 -7.72
N ARG A 375 -5.71 -16.43 -7.72
CA ARG A 375 -4.76 -16.22 -8.83
C ARG A 375 -5.30 -16.80 -10.14
N ASN A 376 -5.65 -18.06 -10.14
CA ASN A 376 -6.08 -18.76 -11.36
C ASN A 376 -7.35 -18.13 -11.94
N THR A 377 -8.30 -17.78 -11.10
CA THR A 377 -9.53 -17.12 -11.52
C THR A 377 -9.28 -15.72 -12.11
N ALA A 378 -8.43 -14.92 -11.45
CA ALA A 378 -8.07 -13.59 -11.96
C ALA A 378 -7.42 -13.67 -13.35
N TYR A 379 -6.47 -14.59 -13.53
CA TYR A 379 -5.78 -14.77 -14.82
C TYR A 379 -6.70 -15.35 -15.90
N GLU A 380 -7.52 -16.34 -15.59
CA GLU A 380 -8.51 -16.86 -16.53
C GLU A 380 -9.51 -15.77 -16.96
N THR A 381 -9.97 -14.96 -16.03
CA THR A 381 -10.87 -13.83 -16.33
C THR A 381 -10.18 -12.81 -17.22
N SER A 382 -8.91 -12.51 -16.99
CA SER A 382 -8.14 -11.58 -17.82
C SER A 382 -7.93 -12.12 -19.25
N VAL A 383 -7.77 -13.43 -19.41
CA VAL A 383 -7.75 -14.07 -20.75
C VAL A 383 -9.11 -13.91 -21.45
N ASP A 384 -10.21 -14.15 -20.74
CA ASP A 384 -11.56 -13.98 -21.28
C ASP A 384 -11.84 -12.52 -21.67
N LEU A 385 -11.38 -11.56 -20.86
CA LEU A 385 -11.44 -10.14 -21.19
C LEU A 385 -10.59 -9.79 -22.41
N ALA A 386 -9.45 -10.43 -22.61
CA ALA A 386 -8.64 -10.25 -23.82
C ALA A 386 -9.37 -10.71 -25.07
N LYS A 387 -10.09 -11.84 -25.00
CA LYS A 387 -10.93 -12.31 -26.09
C LYS A 387 -12.07 -11.34 -26.42
N GLU A 388 -12.67 -10.75 -25.40
CA GLU A 388 -13.82 -9.83 -25.53
C GLU A 388 -13.40 -8.41 -25.93
N LYS A 389 -12.35 -7.87 -25.32
CA LYS A 389 -11.96 -6.46 -25.38
C LYS A 389 -10.57 -6.20 -25.97
N GLY A 390 -9.77 -7.24 -26.18
CA GLY A 390 -8.39 -7.15 -26.63
C GLY A 390 -7.37 -7.30 -25.50
N GLN A 391 -6.18 -7.77 -25.85
CA GLN A 391 -5.05 -7.88 -24.93
C GLN A 391 -4.47 -6.50 -24.57
N PHE A 392 -3.69 -6.41 -23.48
CA PHE A 392 -2.97 -5.17 -23.22
C PHE A 392 -1.98 -4.88 -24.37
N PRO A 393 -1.86 -3.61 -24.82
CA PRO A 393 -1.10 -3.28 -26.04
C PRO A 393 0.35 -3.74 -26.06
N ASN A 394 1.02 -3.72 -24.90
CA ASN A 394 2.42 -4.14 -24.79
C ASN A 394 2.61 -5.66 -24.68
N PHE A 395 1.53 -6.45 -24.74
CA PHE A 395 1.65 -7.91 -24.63
C PHE A 395 2.46 -8.51 -25.76
N ASP A 396 3.47 -9.29 -25.38
CA ASP A 396 4.25 -10.18 -26.25
C ASP A 396 4.54 -11.46 -25.46
N TRP A 397 4.11 -12.62 -25.98
CA TRP A 397 4.25 -13.88 -25.27
C TRP A 397 5.70 -14.24 -24.97
N ASP A 398 6.62 -14.02 -25.91
CA ASP A 398 8.04 -14.36 -25.71
C ASP A 398 8.64 -13.59 -24.52
N GLY A 399 8.28 -12.33 -24.36
CA GLY A 399 8.66 -11.53 -23.21
C GLY A 399 7.90 -11.90 -21.93
N TYR A 400 6.57 -11.99 -22.03
CA TYR A 400 5.68 -12.27 -20.90
C TYR A 400 5.99 -13.62 -20.23
N SER A 401 6.31 -14.64 -21.03
CA SER A 401 6.62 -15.98 -20.55
C SER A 401 7.97 -16.11 -19.82
N GLN A 402 8.80 -15.06 -19.83
CA GLN A 402 10.06 -15.06 -19.10
C GLN A 402 9.88 -14.81 -17.60
N SER A 403 8.76 -14.24 -17.19
CA SER A 403 8.43 -14.05 -15.77
C SER A 403 8.38 -15.40 -15.04
N LEU A 404 9.05 -15.51 -13.91
CA LEU A 404 8.97 -16.70 -13.06
C LEU A 404 7.55 -16.91 -12.53
N PHE A 405 6.80 -15.84 -12.35
CA PHE A 405 5.39 -15.93 -11.96
C PHE A 405 4.55 -16.61 -13.05
N VAL A 406 4.73 -16.23 -14.31
CA VAL A 406 4.01 -16.84 -15.44
C VAL A 406 4.42 -18.31 -15.61
N LYS A 407 5.70 -18.63 -15.44
CA LYS A 407 6.19 -20.01 -15.49
C LYS A 407 5.58 -20.91 -14.43
N ASP A 408 5.16 -20.36 -13.29
CA ASP A 408 4.50 -21.08 -12.20
C ASP A 408 2.99 -21.25 -12.39
N LEU A 409 2.39 -20.60 -13.37
CA LEU A 409 0.98 -20.79 -13.69
C LEU A 409 0.71 -22.22 -14.18
N PRO A 410 -0.50 -22.76 -13.99
CA PRO A 410 -0.87 -24.03 -14.61
C PRO A 410 -0.60 -24.02 -16.13
N LYS A 411 -0.06 -25.11 -16.66
CA LYS A 411 0.31 -25.21 -18.09
C LYS A 411 -0.85 -24.90 -19.01
N LYS A 412 -2.05 -25.36 -18.66
CA LYS A 412 -3.28 -25.07 -19.40
C LYS A 412 -3.55 -23.57 -19.48
N LEU A 413 -3.34 -22.84 -18.38
CA LEU A 413 -3.53 -21.41 -18.33
C LEU A 413 -2.45 -20.67 -19.13
N GLN A 414 -1.19 -21.10 -19.06
CA GLN A 414 -0.11 -20.57 -19.92
C GLN A 414 -0.46 -20.72 -21.41
N THR A 415 -0.99 -21.87 -21.82
CA THR A 415 -1.42 -22.12 -23.20
C THR A 415 -2.55 -21.18 -23.62
N LYS A 416 -3.52 -20.93 -22.75
CA LYS A 416 -4.61 -19.98 -23.00
C LYS A 416 -4.08 -18.56 -23.20
N ILE A 417 -3.14 -18.13 -22.37
CA ILE A 417 -2.51 -16.80 -22.48
C ILE A 417 -1.74 -16.69 -23.80
N LYS A 418 -0.95 -17.70 -24.14
CA LYS A 418 -0.18 -17.73 -25.39
C LYS A 418 -1.09 -17.59 -26.62
N ASN A 419 -2.22 -18.31 -26.63
CA ASN A 419 -3.11 -18.38 -27.78
C ASN A 419 -4.04 -17.17 -27.91
N ASN A 420 -4.44 -16.56 -26.79
CA ASN A 420 -5.49 -15.52 -26.76
C ASN A 420 -5.00 -14.14 -26.29
N GLY A 421 -3.78 -14.07 -25.76
CA GLY A 421 -3.32 -12.90 -25.02
C GLY A 421 -3.93 -12.82 -23.61
N ILE A 422 -3.64 -11.74 -22.93
CA ILE A 422 -4.19 -11.41 -21.62
C ILE A 422 -4.50 -9.91 -21.55
N ARG A 423 -5.59 -9.55 -20.91
CA ARG A 423 -6.06 -8.15 -20.84
C ARG A 423 -5.17 -7.25 -19.98
N ASN A 424 -4.65 -7.79 -18.88
CA ASN A 424 -3.92 -7.05 -17.83
C ASN A 424 -2.54 -7.66 -17.65
N CYS A 425 -1.49 -6.85 -17.61
CA CYS A 425 -0.12 -7.38 -17.47
C CYS A 425 0.11 -8.03 -16.10
N THR A 426 -0.42 -7.43 -15.04
CA THR A 426 -0.46 -7.96 -13.68
C THR A 426 -1.86 -7.83 -13.12
N LEU A 427 -2.24 -8.68 -12.16
CA LEU A 427 -3.60 -8.76 -11.65
C LEU A 427 -3.70 -8.81 -10.13
N THR A 428 -2.65 -9.17 -9.42
CA THR A 428 -2.75 -9.51 -8.00
C THR A 428 -1.77 -8.73 -7.13
N THR A 429 -2.26 -8.27 -5.98
CA THR A 429 -1.46 -7.58 -4.96
C THR A 429 -2.14 -7.72 -3.60
N VAL A 430 -1.41 -7.48 -2.53
CA VAL A 430 -2.02 -7.32 -1.21
C VAL A 430 -1.68 -5.94 -0.66
N ALA A 431 -2.63 -5.03 -0.79
CA ALA A 431 -2.55 -3.68 -0.25
C ALA A 431 -2.83 -3.66 1.25
N PRO A 432 -2.41 -2.60 1.98
CA PRO A 432 -2.73 -2.47 3.40
C PRO A 432 -4.22 -2.35 3.68
N THR A 433 -5.03 -2.00 2.67
CA THR A 433 -6.49 -1.78 2.71
C THR A 433 -6.98 -0.75 3.74
N GLY A 434 -6.23 -0.43 4.79
CA GLY A 434 -6.45 0.66 5.74
C GLY A 434 -7.90 1.01 6.02
N SER A 435 -8.33 2.17 5.52
CA SER A 435 -9.72 2.65 5.67
C SER A 435 -10.76 1.70 5.06
N GLY A 436 -10.43 0.98 4.00
CA GLY A 436 -11.32 -0.03 3.40
C GLY A 436 -11.64 -1.18 4.38
N ALA A 437 -10.62 -1.66 5.09
CA ALA A 437 -10.80 -2.68 6.12
C ALA A 437 -11.65 -2.15 7.30
N ILE A 438 -11.43 -0.91 7.69
CA ILE A 438 -12.20 -0.26 8.76
C ILE A 438 -13.69 -0.17 8.38
N VAL A 439 -14.00 0.31 7.18
CA VAL A 439 -15.42 0.41 6.76
C VAL A 439 -16.06 -0.95 6.52
N ALA A 440 -15.29 -1.96 6.12
CA ALA A 440 -15.76 -3.34 5.99
C ALA A 440 -15.75 -4.12 7.31
N ARG A 441 -15.17 -3.55 8.39
CA ARG A 441 -15.16 -4.10 9.75
C ARG A 441 -14.40 -5.42 9.85
N VAL A 442 -13.26 -5.52 9.17
CA VAL A 442 -12.42 -6.73 9.11
C VAL A 442 -10.93 -6.37 9.20
N THR A 443 -10.09 -7.38 9.29
CA THR A 443 -8.63 -7.23 9.28
C THR A 443 -8.10 -6.81 7.90
N SER A 444 -6.97 -6.13 7.90
CA SER A 444 -6.30 -5.66 6.68
C SER A 444 -5.41 -6.73 6.07
N GLY A 445 -5.39 -6.86 4.76
CA GLY A 445 -4.42 -7.68 4.01
C GLY A 445 -4.25 -9.09 4.58
N VAL A 446 -3.02 -9.46 4.86
CA VAL A 446 -2.66 -10.76 5.47
C VAL A 446 -2.50 -10.66 6.99
N GLU A 447 -2.89 -9.55 7.60
CA GLU A 447 -2.72 -9.31 9.02
C GLU A 447 -3.61 -10.22 9.87
N PRO A 448 -3.11 -10.73 11.01
CA PRO A 448 -3.99 -11.30 12.04
C PRO A 448 -4.80 -10.21 12.72
N ILE A 449 -5.76 -10.59 13.55
CA ILE A 449 -6.45 -9.63 14.42
C ILE A 449 -5.42 -8.90 15.27
N PHE A 450 -5.43 -7.57 15.24
CA PHE A 450 -4.47 -6.77 15.97
C PHE A 450 -4.71 -6.83 17.48
N ALA A 451 -5.96 -6.62 17.89
CA ALA A 451 -6.42 -6.72 19.27
C ALA A 451 -7.87 -7.20 19.32
N THR A 452 -8.24 -7.93 20.35
CA THR A 452 -9.62 -8.44 20.54
C THR A 452 -10.57 -7.34 21.01
N SER A 453 -10.03 -6.32 21.66
CA SER A 453 -10.77 -5.13 22.10
C SER A 453 -9.82 -3.93 22.30
N TYR A 454 -10.39 -2.74 22.34
CA TYR A 454 -9.69 -1.52 22.71
C TYR A 454 -10.58 -0.64 23.58
N GLN A 455 -9.96 0.27 24.36
CA GLN A 455 -10.67 1.22 25.21
C GLN A 455 -10.86 2.53 24.44
N ARG A 456 -12.12 2.97 24.36
CA ARG A 456 -12.49 4.25 23.76
C ARG A 456 -12.88 5.22 24.87
N LYS A 457 -12.31 6.42 24.87
CA LYS A 457 -12.67 7.51 25.76
C LYS A 457 -13.58 8.49 25.03
N VAL A 458 -14.73 8.76 25.61
CA VAL A 458 -15.70 9.76 25.10
C VAL A 458 -15.84 10.86 26.15
N LYS A 459 -15.68 12.12 25.76
CA LYS A 459 -15.90 13.26 26.64
C LYS A 459 -17.33 13.26 27.15
N LYS A 460 -17.51 13.35 28.48
CA LYS A 460 -18.83 13.60 29.07
C LYS A 460 -19.31 15.01 28.69
N ASN A 461 -20.59 15.15 28.43
CA ASN A 461 -21.26 16.43 28.16
C ASN A 461 -21.41 17.31 29.43
N ASP A 462 -20.46 17.22 30.37
CA ASP A 462 -20.47 18.11 31.52
C ASP A 462 -19.68 19.39 31.23
N SER A 463 -20.00 20.42 31.95
CA SER A 463 -19.61 21.81 31.71
C SER A 463 -18.10 22.11 31.83
N LEU A 464 -17.22 21.13 32.10
CA LEU A 464 -15.80 21.34 32.37
C LEU A 464 -14.84 20.53 31.47
N GLY A 465 -15.34 19.59 30.64
CA GLY A 465 -14.54 18.85 29.63
C GLY A 465 -13.39 18.01 30.18
N LYS A 466 -13.40 17.66 31.47
CA LYS A 466 -12.33 16.93 32.16
C LYS A 466 -12.68 15.48 32.45
N GLU A 467 -13.93 15.07 32.31
CA GLU A 467 -14.35 13.71 32.58
C GLU A 467 -14.63 12.96 31.27
N PHE A 468 -14.14 11.72 31.22
CA PHE A 468 -14.35 10.82 30.08
C PHE A 468 -15.07 9.56 30.55
N ASP A 469 -16.04 9.11 29.76
CA ASP A 469 -16.53 7.74 29.88
C ASP A 469 -15.65 6.82 29.04
N THR A 470 -15.28 5.69 29.61
CA THR A 470 -14.45 4.67 28.92
C THR A 470 -15.33 3.51 28.51
N PHE A 471 -15.32 3.19 27.22
CA PHE A 471 -16.06 2.06 26.65
C PHE A 471 -15.09 1.03 26.07
N THR A 472 -15.40 -0.26 26.26
CA THR A 472 -14.71 -1.34 25.60
C THR A 472 -15.35 -1.58 24.23
N VAL A 473 -14.54 -1.47 23.17
CA VAL A 473 -14.95 -1.78 21.80
C VAL A 473 -14.27 -3.07 21.38
N TYR A 474 -15.08 -4.08 21.05
CA TYR A 474 -14.58 -5.38 20.62
C TYR A 474 -14.35 -5.42 19.11
N HIS A 475 -13.33 -6.15 18.68
CA HIS A 475 -13.16 -6.46 17.26
C HIS A 475 -14.45 -7.10 16.72
N PRO A 476 -14.96 -6.70 15.54
CA PRO A 476 -16.30 -7.09 15.10
C PRO A 476 -16.59 -8.59 15.11
N VAL A 477 -15.67 -9.43 14.60
CA VAL A 477 -15.87 -10.88 14.60
C VAL A 477 -15.89 -11.47 16.02
N VAL A 478 -15.11 -10.91 16.93
CA VAL A 478 -15.10 -11.33 18.35
C VAL A 478 -16.43 -10.99 19.01
N LYS A 479 -16.93 -9.78 18.77
CA LYS A 479 -18.25 -9.37 19.28
C LYS A 479 -19.37 -10.22 18.74
N GLU A 480 -19.37 -10.48 17.44
CA GLU A 480 -20.41 -11.26 16.78
C GLU A 480 -20.45 -12.72 17.25
N MET A 481 -19.29 -13.37 17.37
CA MET A 481 -19.21 -14.79 17.72
C MET A 481 -19.26 -15.06 19.22
N PHE A 482 -18.66 -14.19 20.04
CA PHE A 482 -18.42 -14.47 21.46
C PHE A 482 -19.03 -13.42 22.40
N GLY A 483 -19.42 -12.26 21.91
CA GLY A 483 -20.01 -11.17 22.70
C GLY A 483 -19.02 -10.42 23.58
N THR A 484 -17.92 -11.03 23.97
CA THR A 484 -16.84 -10.50 24.81
C THR A 484 -15.51 -11.12 24.40
N ASP A 485 -14.39 -10.59 24.89
CA ASP A 485 -13.07 -11.16 24.69
C ASP A 485 -12.58 -11.96 25.93
N GLU A 486 -13.45 -12.21 26.88
CA GLU A 486 -13.16 -13.09 28.02
C GLU A 486 -13.32 -14.57 27.65
N ASN A 487 -12.36 -15.40 28.05
CA ASN A 487 -12.36 -16.84 27.82
C ASN A 487 -12.52 -17.26 26.36
N LEU A 488 -11.81 -16.57 25.46
CA LEU A 488 -11.82 -16.88 24.03
C LEU A 488 -11.22 -18.27 23.75
N PRO A 489 -11.72 -18.98 22.72
CA PRO A 489 -11.07 -20.20 22.25
C PRO A 489 -9.60 -20.01 21.92
N GLU A 490 -8.82 -21.09 22.04
CA GLU A 490 -7.36 -21.06 21.79
C GLU A 490 -7.00 -20.62 20.35
N TYR A 491 -7.89 -20.85 19.39
CA TYR A 491 -7.65 -20.45 18.01
C TYR A 491 -7.79 -18.93 17.75
N VAL A 492 -8.29 -18.18 18.69
CA VAL A 492 -8.35 -16.71 18.57
C VAL A 492 -7.04 -16.13 19.06
N VAL A 493 -6.19 -15.72 18.14
CA VAL A 493 -4.88 -15.10 18.41
C VAL A 493 -4.80 -13.71 17.84
N THR A 494 -3.97 -12.87 18.46
CA THR A 494 -3.71 -11.49 17.99
C THR A 494 -2.31 -11.37 17.41
N ALA A 495 -2.03 -10.26 16.76
CA ALA A 495 -0.71 -9.94 16.22
C ALA A 495 0.42 -10.08 17.26
N HIS A 496 0.13 -9.81 18.54
CA HIS A 496 1.10 -9.94 19.63
C HIS A 496 1.41 -11.38 20.02
N ASN A 497 0.52 -12.33 19.72
CA ASN A 497 0.65 -13.73 20.06
C ASN A 497 1.23 -14.59 18.93
N VAL A 498 1.24 -14.07 17.70
CA VAL A 498 1.74 -14.81 16.54
C VAL A 498 3.26 -14.75 16.49
N ASP A 499 3.89 -15.92 16.33
CA ASP A 499 5.33 -16.02 16.12
C ASP A 499 5.75 -15.24 14.85
N PRO A 500 6.74 -14.34 14.92
CA PRO A 500 7.21 -13.57 13.76
C PRO A 500 7.65 -14.44 12.57
N TYR A 501 8.27 -15.58 12.82
CA TYR A 501 8.67 -16.52 11.76
C TYR A 501 7.46 -17.13 11.06
N PHE A 502 6.41 -17.42 11.82
CA PHE A 502 5.16 -17.91 11.24
C PHE A 502 4.47 -16.84 10.41
N ARG A 503 4.55 -15.61 10.85
CA ARG A 503 4.04 -14.45 10.12
C ARG A 503 4.70 -14.32 8.74
N VAL A 504 6.01 -14.57 8.67
CA VAL A 504 6.76 -14.63 7.41
C VAL A 504 6.31 -15.81 6.55
N LYS A 505 6.07 -16.98 7.14
CA LYS A 505 5.54 -18.16 6.41
C LYS A 505 4.17 -17.88 5.80
N MET A 506 3.27 -17.23 6.54
CA MET A 506 1.95 -16.85 6.04
C MET A 506 2.09 -15.92 4.83
N GLN A 507 2.92 -14.90 4.94
CA GLN A 507 3.19 -13.98 3.83
C GLN A 507 3.79 -14.72 2.62
N GLY A 508 4.69 -15.67 2.85
CA GLY A 508 5.31 -16.48 1.80
C GLY A 508 4.32 -17.35 1.03
N VAL A 509 3.37 -17.97 1.74
CA VAL A 509 2.29 -18.76 1.10
C VAL A 509 1.43 -17.86 0.20
N VAL A 510 1.07 -16.67 0.67
CA VAL A 510 0.28 -15.72 -0.11
C VAL A 510 1.09 -15.18 -1.28
N GLN A 511 2.37 -14.81 -1.08
CA GLN A 511 3.23 -14.24 -2.12
C GLN A 511 3.38 -15.15 -3.34
N LYS A 512 3.36 -16.45 -3.15
CA LYS A 512 3.43 -17.41 -4.26
C LYS A 512 2.35 -17.16 -5.33
N TYR A 513 1.20 -16.64 -4.92
CA TYR A 513 0.04 -16.40 -5.79
C TYR A 513 -0.18 -14.92 -6.12
N ILE A 514 0.76 -14.07 -5.74
CA ILE A 514 0.71 -12.61 -5.96
C ILE A 514 1.80 -12.21 -6.95
N ASP A 515 1.40 -11.65 -8.08
CA ASP A 515 2.33 -11.20 -9.13
C ASP A 515 3.02 -9.87 -8.79
N SER A 516 2.39 -9.03 -8.00
CA SER A 516 2.98 -7.80 -7.46
C SER A 516 3.58 -8.08 -6.07
N SER A 517 3.42 -7.21 -5.09
CA SER A 517 3.97 -7.42 -3.77
C SER A 517 2.88 -7.43 -2.68
N ILE A 518 3.29 -7.59 -1.45
CA ILE A 518 2.43 -7.60 -0.28
C ILE A 518 2.87 -6.48 0.66
N SER A 519 1.95 -5.60 1.02
CA SER A 519 2.17 -4.67 2.12
C SER A 519 1.83 -5.35 3.43
N SER A 520 2.83 -5.56 4.25
CA SER A 520 2.69 -6.27 5.51
C SER A 520 3.79 -5.87 6.48
N THR A 521 3.40 -5.67 7.74
CA THR A 521 4.33 -5.36 8.82
C THR A 521 4.34 -6.50 9.83
N VAL A 522 5.53 -7.02 10.11
CA VAL A 522 5.74 -8.01 11.16
C VAL A 522 5.88 -7.28 12.49
N ASN A 523 4.95 -7.51 13.41
CA ASN A 523 4.99 -6.92 14.74
C ASN A 523 5.92 -7.73 15.65
N LEU A 524 6.82 -7.04 16.33
CA LEU A 524 7.82 -7.64 17.20
C LEU A 524 7.66 -7.11 18.63
N ALA A 525 7.91 -7.97 19.62
CA ALA A 525 7.98 -7.56 21.03
C ALA A 525 9.16 -6.60 21.27
N GLU A 526 9.04 -5.75 22.27
CA GLU A 526 10.05 -4.74 22.63
C GLU A 526 11.44 -5.34 22.85
N GLU A 527 11.50 -6.52 23.48
CA GLU A 527 12.73 -7.24 23.81
C GLU A 527 13.38 -7.97 22.62
N THR A 528 12.79 -7.93 21.44
CA THR A 528 13.34 -8.58 20.24
C THR A 528 14.73 -8.03 19.93
N THR A 529 15.69 -8.92 19.76
CA THR A 529 17.09 -8.54 19.52
C THR A 529 17.33 -8.17 18.04
N VAL A 530 18.40 -7.41 17.80
CA VAL A 530 18.88 -7.09 16.45
C VAL A 530 19.16 -8.37 15.65
N ASP A 531 19.80 -9.37 16.27
CA ASP A 531 20.09 -10.65 15.60
C ASP A 531 18.83 -11.40 15.19
N THR A 532 17.78 -11.37 16.00
CA THR A 532 16.49 -11.95 15.65
C THR A 532 15.84 -11.23 14.45
N VAL A 533 15.91 -9.91 14.39
CA VAL A 533 15.43 -9.14 13.24
C VAL A 533 16.19 -9.52 11.97
N ALA A 534 17.53 -9.65 12.06
CA ALA A 534 18.36 -10.08 10.94
C ALA A 534 17.94 -11.46 10.43
N ASP A 535 17.65 -12.40 11.32
CA ASP A 535 17.23 -13.75 10.98
C ASP A 535 15.82 -13.77 10.35
N ILE A 536 14.91 -12.97 10.86
CA ILE A 536 13.56 -12.78 10.27
C ILE A 536 13.69 -12.26 8.82
N TYR A 537 14.52 -11.27 8.58
CA TYR A 537 14.72 -10.71 7.25
C TYR A 537 15.38 -11.71 6.29
N MET A 538 16.37 -12.48 6.78
CA MET A 538 16.98 -13.54 5.98
C MET A 538 15.99 -14.66 5.66
N THR A 539 15.14 -15.02 6.61
CA THR A 539 14.06 -15.98 6.41
C THR A 539 13.06 -15.49 5.33
N ALA A 540 12.74 -14.20 5.34
CA ALA A 540 11.89 -13.58 4.33
C ALA A 540 12.53 -13.66 2.93
N TYR A 541 13.81 -13.37 2.80
CA TYR A 541 14.54 -13.50 1.54
C TYR A 541 14.50 -14.93 1.00
N LYS A 542 14.78 -15.91 1.86
CA LYS A 542 14.79 -17.35 1.48
C LYS A 542 13.39 -17.88 1.17
N ALA A 543 12.34 -17.23 1.64
CA ALA A 543 10.95 -17.56 1.34
C ALA A 543 10.44 -16.89 0.05
N ASP A 544 11.30 -16.26 -0.74
CA ASP A 544 10.98 -15.54 -1.98
C ASP A 544 9.98 -14.39 -1.78
N LEU A 545 9.97 -13.77 -0.62
CA LEU A 545 9.23 -12.54 -0.42
C LEU A 545 9.81 -11.41 -1.27
N LYS A 546 8.98 -10.50 -1.72
CA LYS A 546 9.39 -9.32 -2.50
C LYS A 546 9.76 -8.13 -1.61
N GLY A 547 9.22 -8.10 -0.40
CA GLY A 547 9.53 -7.06 0.57
C GLY A 547 9.12 -7.47 1.97
N ILE A 548 9.65 -6.78 2.95
CA ILE A 548 9.31 -6.97 4.35
C ILE A 548 9.59 -5.71 5.15
N THR A 549 8.73 -5.44 6.11
CA THR A 549 8.88 -4.39 7.12
C THR A 549 8.62 -4.98 8.50
N VAL A 550 9.37 -4.57 9.49
CA VAL A 550 9.13 -4.93 10.90
C VAL A 550 8.79 -3.70 11.71
N TYR A 551 8.01 -3.88 12.76
CA TYR A 551 7.77 -2.87 13.79
C TYR A 551 7.96 -3.52 15.16
N ARG A 552 8.91 -3.00 15.93
CA ARG A 552 9.17 -3.44 17.31
C ARG A 552 8.47 -2.50 18.27
N GLU A 553 7.74 -3.04 19.23
CA GLU A 553 7.11 -2.24 20.29
C GLU A 553 8.14 -1.39 21.02
N GLY A 554 7.77 -0.14 21.33
CA GLY A 554 8.67 0.81 22.00
C GLY A 554 9.77 1.38 21.11
N SER A 555 9.88 0.95 19.84
CA SER A 555 10.75 1.62 18.88
C SER A 555 10.15 2.96 18.50
N ARG A 556 11.01 3.85 17.94
CA ARG A 556 10.56 5.11 17.39
C ARG A 556 9.44 4.82 16.38
N GLU A 557 8.30 5.47 16.53
CA GLU A 557 7.22 5.35 15.56
C GLU A 557 7.76 5.71 14.18
N GLY A 558 7.94 4.71 13.33
CA GLY A 558 8.17 4.91 11.91
C GLY A 558 6.96 5.63 11.33
N ILE A 559 7.17 6.40 10.28
CA ILE A 559 6.11 7.13 9.57
C ILE A 559 5.13 6.16 8.89
N LEU A 560 5.42 4.86 8.88
CA LEU A 560 4.46 3.80 8.60
C LEU A 560 3.42 3.72 9.73
N ILE A 561 2.59 4.75 9.80
CA ILE A 561 1.30 4.61 10.44
C ILE A 561 0.50 3.72 9.47
N THR A 562 0.54 2.42 9.70
CA THR A 562 -0.61 1.61 9.33
C THR A 562 -1.79 2.25 10.05
N ASP A 563 -2.84 2.56 9.33
CA ASP A 563 -4.05 3.22 9.86
C ASP A 563 -4.62 2.58 11.14
N ASP A 564 -4.07 1.44 11.58
CA ASP A 564 -4.55 0.65 12.73
C ASP A 564 -4.04 1.13 14.12
N LYS A 565 -2.93 1.86 14.20
CA LYS A 565 -2.52 2.50 15.46
C LYS A 565 -3.12 3.89 15.68
N SER A 566 -3.93 4.33 14.74
CA SER A 566 -4.51 5.68 14.77
C SER A 566 -5.53 5.92 15.89
N SER A 567 -5.98 4.90 16.62
CA SER A 567 -6.95 5.13 17.70
C SER A 567 -6.32 5.51 19.04
N GLU A 568 -5.16 4.98 19.40
CA GLU A 568 -4.50 5.36 20.65
C GLU A 568 -3.57 6.58 20.51
N ASN A 569 -2.94 6.75 19.36
CA ASN A 569 -2.06 7.91 19.13
C ASN A 569 -2.77 9.12 18.51
N LYS A 570 -4.01 8.97 18.01
CA LYS A 570 -4.82 10.12 17.62
C LYS A 570 -5.23 10.98 18.81
N GLU A 571 -5.33 10.42 20.01
CA GLU A 571 -5.61 11.24 21.19
C GLU A 571 -4.39 12.08 21.61
N GLN A 572 -3.17 11.55 21.53
CA GLN A 572 -1.96 12.34 21.80
C GLN A 572 -1.60 13.28 20.63
N ASN A 573 -1.84 12.85 19.39
CA ASN A 573 -1.67 13.72 18.23
C ASN A 573 -2.85 14.65 17.99
N SER A 574 -4.06 14.35 18.51
CA SER A 574 -5.17 15.30 18.44
C SER A 574 -5.00 16.45 19.43
N GLU A 575 -4.39 16.25 20.57
CA GLU A 575 -3.98 17.38 21.42
C GLU A 575 -2.88 18.23 20.77
N ASN A 576 -1.95 17.61 20.05
CA ASN A 576 -0.95 18.35 19.25
C ASN A 576 -1.48 18.83 17.90
N ALA A 577 -2.49 18.16 17.34
CA ALA A 577 -3.15 18.60 16.10
C ALA A 577 -4.20 19.69 16.37
N GLU A 578 -4.85 19.70 17.53
CA GLU A 578 -5.69 20.82 17.96
C GLU A 578 -4.87 22.10 18.19
N MET A 579 -3.56 21.98 18.52
CA MET A 579 -2.65 23.14 18.53
C MET A 579 -2.23 23.61 17.12
N LYS A 580 -2.43 22.79 16.09
CA LYS A 580 -2.09 23.12 14.68
C LYS A 580 -3.30 23.38 13.78
N THR A 581 -4.51 23.02 14.18
CA THR A 581 -5.73 23.46 13.50
C THR A 581 -5.94 24.92 13.84
N ALA A 582 -6.14 25.73 12.81
CA ALA A 582 -6.47 27.14 12.97
C ALA A 582 -7.64 27.24 13.96
N ARG A 583 -7.38 27.76 15.15
CA ARG A 583 -8.43 28.10 16.09
C ARG A 583 -9.42 28.98 15.37
N ASN A 584 -10.72 28.74 15.58
CA ASN A 584 -11.73 29.72 15.18
C ASN A 584 -11.27 31.08 15.66
N ARG A 585 -10.89 31.94 14.71
CA ARG A 585 -10.45 33.29 15.05
C ARG A 585 -11.63 34.02 15.66
N PRO A 586 -11.44 34.73 16.78
CA PRO A 586 -12.45 35.66 17.25
C PRO A 586 -12.80 36.62 16.11
N SER A 587 -14.03 37.06 16.07
CA SER A 587 -14.50 38.06 15.07
C SER A 587 -13.74 39.37 15.14
N ILE A 588 -12.99 39.61 16.22
CA ILE A 588 -12.10 40.73 16.42
C ILE A 588 -10.78 40.22 16.99
N THR A 589 -9.67 40.41 16.26
CA THR A 589 -8.32 40.09 16.75
C THR A 589 -7.52 41.41 16.83
N GLU A 590 -6.98 41.67 18.00
CA GLU A 590 -5.93 42.68 18.12
C GLU A 590 -4.59 42.06 17.76
N GLY A 591 -3.92 42.57 16.74
CA GLY A 591 -2.61 42.11 16.31
C GLY A 591 -1.68 43.29 16.03
N LYS A 592 -0.36 43.05 16.18
CA LYS A 592 0.65 44.04 15.76
C LYS A 592 1.06 43.73 14.34
N THR A 593 0.81 44.68 13.43
CA THR A 593 1.27 44.59 12.03
C THR A 593 2.75 44.94 11.97
N ARG A 594 3.57 44.03 11.46
CA ARG A 594 4.98 44.28 11.17
C ARG A 594 5.17 44.55 9.70
N ARG A 595 5.87 45.65 9.40
CA ARG A 595 6.33 45.96 8.06
C ARG A 595 7.66 45.26 7.78
N MET A 596 7.69 44.42 6.76
CA MET A 596 8.91 43.74 6.31
C MET A 596 9.23 44.19 4.89
N ARG A 597 10.51 44.50 4.65
CA ARG A 597 11.01 44.75 3.30
C ARG A 597 11.52 43.43 2.71
N THR A 598 11.04 43.12 1.52
CA THR A 598 11.53 41.99 0.70
C THR A 598 12.20 42.58 -0.55
N GLY A 599 12.95 41.77 -1.27
CA GLY A 599 13.60 42.19 -2.53
C GLY A 599 12.61 42.75 -3.56
N ASP A 600 11.34 42.34 -3.49
CA ASP A 600 10.28 42.68 -4.44
C ASP A 600 9.27 43.71 -3.91
N GLY A 601 9.48 44.25 -2.71
CA GLY A 601 8.57 45.24 -2.15
C GLY A 601 8.42 45.20 -0.63
N THR A 602 7.31 45.76 -0.15
CA THR A 602 6.98 45.83 1.27
C THR A 602 5.80 44.92 1.58
N LEU A 603 6.00 44.02 2.53
CA LEU A 603 4.96 43.13 3.04
C LEU A 603 4.54 43.56 4.46
N TYR A 604 3.25 43.58 4.72
CA TYR A 604 2.68 43.81 6.06
C TYR A 604 2.13 42.50 6.59
N VAL A 605 2.67 42.01 7.73
CA VAL A 605 2.25 40.79 8.39
C VAL A 605 1.60 41.16 9.72
N THR A 606 0.34 40.79 9.86
CA THR A 606 -0.43 41.04 11.08
C THR A 606 -0.56 39.76 11.91
#